data_5fa895dc3618eea5f52549bbd7d53557
#
_entry.id   5fa895dc3618eea5f52549bbd7d53557
#
_cell.length_a   1.000
_cell.length_b   1.000
_cell.length_c   1.000
_cell.angle_alpha   90.00
_cell.angle_beta   90.00
_cell.angle_gamma   90.00
#
_symmetry.space_group_name_H-M   'P 1'
#
loop_
_entity.id
_entity.type
_entity.pdbx_description
1 polymer ?
#
loop_
_entity_poly.entity_id
_entity_poly.type
_entity_poly.pdbx_seq_one_letter_code
_entity_poly.pdbx_strand_id
1 'polypeptide(L)'
;GLADGYFVLPYTIGDYLSHEIQSPKVKTDTPEFDEAEKSVRDRIAKLLSIQGKDTVDELHKKLGHIMWENVGMARTKESLEKAIVEIQALRKEFWANVRVPGSDKEFNQELEKALRLADFLELGELMARDGLNRNESCGGHFRVEMQTPEGEAKRDDENYLYVAGWEY
;
A
#
# COMPACT_ATOMS: atom_id res chain seq x y z
N GLY A 1 -5.69 17.65 -3.29
CA GLY A 1 -6.74 16.69 -3.66
C GLY A 1 -7.85 17.34 -4.50
N LEU A 2 -8.36 18.49 -4.09
CA LEU A 2 -9.37 19.23 -4.89
C LEU A 2 -8.78 19.77 -6.19
N ALA A 3 -7.56 20.29 -6.17
CA ALA A 3 -6.89 20.78 -7.38
C ALA A 3 -6.68 19.64 -8.40
N ASP A 4 -6.27 18.47 -7.97
CA ASP A 4 -6.13 17.29 -8.83
C ASP A 4 -7.48 16.90 -9.45
N GLY A 5 -8.54 16.84 -8.66
CA GLY A 5 -9.88 16.50 -9.15
C GLY A 5 -10.47 17.51 -10.12
N TYR A 6 -10.23 18.82 -9.93
CA TYR A 6 -10.81 19.85 -10.77
C TYR A 6 -9.97 20.21 -11.98
N PHE A 7 -8.66 20.09 -11.91
CA PHE A 7 -7.77 20.55 -12.98
C PHE A 7 -6.94 19.43 -13.60
N VAL A 8 -6.25 18.62 -12.83
CA VAL A 8 -5.32 17.61 -13.37
C VAL A 8 -6.08 16.48 -14.06
N LEU A 9 -7.08 15.88 -13.41
CA LEU A 9 -7.83 14.76 -13.98
C LEU A 9 -8.59 15.13 -15.26
N PRO A 10 -9.34 16.26 -15.34
CA PRO A 10 -9.99 16.66 -16.58
C PRO A 10 -9.00 16.87 -17.74
N TYR A 11 -7.84 17.48 -17.49
CA TYR A 11 -6.81 17.65 -18.51
C TYR A 11 -6.21 16.32 -18.97
N THR A 12 -5.92 15.41 -18.03
CA THR A 12 -5.42 14.09 -18.38
C THR A 12 -6.40 13.32 -19.26
N ILE A 13 -7.69 13.35 -18.92
CA ILE A 13 -8.73 12.67 -19.69
C ILE A 13 -8.99 13.39 -21.02
N GLY A 14 -9.15 14.72 -20.99
CA GLY A 14 -9.57 15.51 -22.13
C GLY A 14 -8.48 15.72 -23.20
N ASP A 15 -7.23 15.87 -22.77
CA ASP A 15 -6.12 16.20 -23.67
C ASP A 15 -5.16 15.00 -23.83
N TYR A 16 -4.55 14.53 -22.77
CA TYR A 16 -3.52 13.49 -22.86
C TYR A 16 -4.06 12.15 -23.38
N LEU A 17 -5.24 11.73 -22.92
CA LEU A 17 -5.86 10.47 -23.32
C LEU A 17 -6.80 10.59 -24.53
N SER A 18 -7.12 11.79 -25.01
CA SER A 18 -8.12 11.98 -26.07
C SER A 18 -7.77 11.26 -27.39
N HIS A 19 -6.50 11.24 -27.75
CA HIS A 19 -6.03 10.55 -28.95
C HIS A 19 -6.08 9.02 -28.83
N GLU A 20 -6.09 8.47 -27.62
CA GLU A 20 -6.19 7.03 -27.37
C GLU A 20 -7.59 6.46 -27.65
N ILE A 21 -8.63 7.32 -27.77
CA ILE A 21 -9.99 6.88 -28.06
C ILE A 21 -10.05 6.14 -29.40
N GLN A 22 -9.26 6.56 -30.39
CA GLN A 22 -9.19 5.96 -31.71
C GLN A 22 -8.08 4.93 -31.88
N SER A 23 -7.24 4.75 -30.87
CA SER A 23 -6.18 3.75 -30.89
C SER A 23 -6.75 2.33 -30.95
N PRO A 24 -6.08 1.40 -31.62
CA PRO A 24 -6.48 0.00 -31.63
C PRO A 24 -6.63 -0.52 -30.20
N LYS A 25 -7.76 -1.16 -29.92
CA LYS A 25 -7.97 -1.75 -28.59
C LYS A 25 -7.04 -2.94 -28.40
N VAL A 26 -6.41 -3.01 -27.23
CA VAL A 26 -5.65 -4.20 -26.82
C VAL A 26 -6.64 -5.34 -26.64
N LYS A 27 -6.36 -6.48 -27.27
CA LYS A 27 -7.16 -7.69 -27.11
C LYS A 27 -6.80 -8.38 -25.79
N THR A 28 -7.80 -8.98 -25.17
CA THR A 28 -7.63 -9.70 -23.88
C THR A 28 -7.34 -11.19 -24.05
N ASP A 29 -7.20 -11.66 -25.29
CA ASP A 29 -6.87 -13.03 -25.66
C ASP A 29 -5.36 -13.23 -25.91
N THR A 30 -4.54 -12.58 -25.09
CA THR A 30 -3.07 -12.67 -25.16
C THR A 30 -2.48 -13.32 -23.92
N PRO A 31 -1.28 -13.92 -24.03
CA PRO A 31 -0.64 -14.62 -22.92
C PRO A 31 -0.47 -13.76 -21.63
N GLU A 32 -0.29 -12.47 -21.79
CA GLU A 32 -0.13 -11.54 -20.66
C GLU A 32 -1.40 -11.45 -19.80
N PHE A 33 -2.59 -11.50 -20.43
CA PHE A 33 -3.85 -11.52 -19.69
C PHE A 33 -4.08 -12.88 -19.03
N ASP A 34 -3.73 -13.99 -19.71
CA ASP A 34 -3.82 -15.33 -19.14
C ASP A 34 -2.88 -15.48 -17.92
N GLU A 35 -1.67 -14.93 -17.99
CA GLU A 35 -0.72 -14.93 -16.89
C GLU A 35 -1.22 -14.09 -15.70
N ALA A 36 -1.77 -12.91 -15.95
CA ALA A 36 -2.35 -12.06 -14.91
C ALA A 36 -3.54 -12.74 -14.23
N GLU A 37 -4.46 -13.34 -15.01
CA GLU A 37 -5.59 -14.10 -14.46
C GLU A 37 -5.11 -15.27 -13.61
N LYS A 38 -4.14 -16.03 -14.12
CA LYS A 38 -3.54 -17.17 -13.40
C LYS A 38 -2.93 -16.73 -12.07
N SER A 39 -2.17 -15.63 -12.07
CA SER A 39 -1.56 -15.07 -10.84
C SER A 39 -2.61 -14.77 -9.78
N VAL A 40 -3.73 -14.16 -10.15
CA VAL A 40 -4.83 -13.87 -9.22
C VAL A 40 -5.47 -15.16 -8.71
N ARG A 41 -5.74 -16.14 -9.59
CA ARG A 41 -6.31 -17.44 -9.21
C ARG A 41 -5.40 -18.21 -8.25
N ASP A 42 -4.10 -18.22 -8.52
CA ASP A 42 -3.10 -18.88 -7.67
C ASP A 42 -3.06 -18.24 -6.26
N ARG A 43 -3.16 -16.90 -6.19
CA ARG A 43 -3.21 -16.15 -4.93
C ARG A 43 -4.48 -16.47 -4.13
N ILE A 44 -5.63 -16.53 -4.79
CA ILE A 44 -6.91 -16.94 -4.18
C ILE A 44 -6.83 -18.37 -3.64
N ALA A 45 -6.37 -19.29 -4.46
CA ALA A 45 -6.23 -20.70 -4.07
C ALA A 45 -5.28 -20.85 -2.87
N LYS A 46 -4.17 -20.11 -2.86
CA LYS A 46 -3.24 -20.07 -1.73
C LYS A 46 -3.94 -19.61 -0.44
N LEU A 47 -4.67 -18.49 -0.46
CA LEU A 47 -5.36 -17.97 0.72
C LEU A 47 -6.40 -18.97 1.27
N LEU A 48 -7.19 -19.56 0.40
CA LEU A 48 -8.20 -20.56 0.80
C LEU A 48 -7.58 -21.87 1.30
N SER A 49 -6.34 -22.18 0.93
CA SER A 49 -5.64 -23.40 1.38
C SER A 49 -5.02 -23.27 2.78
N ILE A 50 -4.84 -22.05 3.30
CA ILE A 50 -4.24 -21.81 4.60
C ILE A 50 -5.24 -22.20 5.71
N GLN A 51 -4.90 -23.21 6.50
CA GLN A 51 -5.70 -23.70 7.63
C GLN A 51 -5.21 -23.05 8.94
N GLY A 52 -5.15 -21.72 8.93
CA GLY A 52 -4.69 -20.93 10.06
C GLY A 52 -5.72 -20.76 11.17
N LYS A 53 -5.34 -20.00 12.18
CA LYS A 53 -6.18 -19.72 13.37
C LYS A 53 -6.62 -18.28 13.44
N ASP A 54 -5.81 -17.36 12.90
CA ASP A 54 -6.06 -15.92 13.00
C ASP A 54 -7.07 -15.47 11.96
N THR A 55 -8.06 -14.73 12.38
CA THR A 55 -9.02 -14.12 11.47
C THR A 55 -8.39 -12.96 10.71
N VAL A 56 -8.93 -12.65 9.53
CA VAL A 56 -8.48 -11.50 8.74
C VAL A 56 -8.60 -10.20 9.53
N ASP A 57 -9.70 -10.04 10.28
CA ASP A 57 -9.94 -8.84 11.09
C ASP A 57 -8.94 -8.67 12.23
N GLU A 58 -8.50 -9.76 12.88
CA GLU A 58 -7.46 -9.71 13.91
C GLU A 58 -6.11 -9.27 13.34
N LEU A 59 -5.72 -9.85 12.21
CA LEU A 59 -4.48 -9.47 11.53
C LEU A 59 -4.52 -8.03 11.00
N HIS A 60 -5.68 -7.60 10.49
CA HIS A 60 -5.88 -6.21 10.05
C HIS A 60 -5.77 -5.21 11.22
N LYS A 61 -6.34 -5.54 12.38
CA LYS A 61 -6.20 -4.72 13.59
C LYS A 61 -4.75 -4.65 14.06
N LYS A 62 -3.99 -5.76 13.99
CA LYS A 62 -2.55 -5.76 14.30
C LYS A 62 -1.80 -4.77 13.39
N LEU A 63 -2.05 -4.84 12.07
CA LEU A 63 -1.46 -3.88 11.13
C LEU A 63 -1.87 -2.43 11.47
N GLY A 64 -3.14 -2.20 11.73
CA GLY A 64 -3.66 -0.89 12.11
C GLY A 64 -2.96 -0.31 13.34
N HIS A 65 -2.69 -1.13 14.35
CA HIS A 65 -1.94 -0.74 15.54
C HIS A 65 -0.49 -0.36 15.20
N ILE A 66 0.21 -1.19 14.43
CA ILE A 66 1.59 -0.90 14.02
C ILE A 66 1.64 0.44 13.27
N MET A 67 0.73 0.64 12.31
CA MET A 67 0.68 1.87 11.51
C MET A 67 0.35 3.09 12.37
N TRP A 68 -0.62 2.97 13.27
CA TRP A 68 -1.02 4.06 14.17
C TRP A 68 0.11 4.49 15.09
N GLU A 69 0.74 3.54 15.77
CA GLU A 69 1.75 3.82 16.78
C GLU A 69 3.09 4.27 16.18
N ASN A 70 3.50 3.68 15.05
CA ASN A 70 4.85 3.84 14.54
C ASN A 70 4.96 4.64 13.22
N VAL A 71 3.88 4.73 12.44
CA VAL A 71 3.86 5.41 11.13
C VAL A 71 2.83 6.54 11.08
N GLY A 72 2.22 6.87 12.22
CA GLY A 72 1.18 7.89 12.35
C GLY A 72 1.68 9.32 12.13
N MET A 73 1.03 10.29 12.80
CA MET A 73 1.24 11.71 12.56
C MET A 73 2.66 12.20 12.88
N ALA A 74 3.24 11.74 14.00
CA ALA A 74 4.58 12.13 14.46
C ALA A 74 5.51 10.92 14.37
N ARG A 75 6.40 10.91 13.39
CA ARG A 75 7.28 9.79 13.06
C ARG A 75 8.68 10.05 13.57
N THR A 76 9.35 9.00 14.02
CA THR A 76 10.78 9.02 14.31
C THR A 76 11.50 7.96 13.47
N LYS A 77 12.80 8.09 13.31
CA LYS A 77 13.61 7.05 12.68
C LYS A 77 13.39 5.70 13.35
N GLU A 78 13.45 5.68 14.68
CA GLU A 78 13.29 4.48 15.49
C GLU A 78 11.91 3.84 15.31
N SER A 79 10.83 4.65 15.34
CA SER A 79 9.47 4.13 15.15
C SER A 79 9.26 3.54 13.75
N LEU A 80 9.81 4.17 12.72
CA LEU A 80 9.71 3.69 11.33
C LEU A 80 10.52 2.39 11.12
N GLU A 81 11.74 2.30 11.65
CA GLU A 81 12.55 1.07 11.61
C GLU A 81 11.82 -0.08 12.33
N LYS A 82 11.23 0.20 13.49
CA LYS A 82 10.41 -0.77 14.23
C LYS A 82 9.20 -1.23 13.41
N ALA A 83 8.47 -0.29 12.80
CA ALA A 83 7.31 -0.61 11.96
C ALA A 83 7.67 -1.57 10.83
N ILE A 84 8.76 -1.33 10.12
CA ILE A 84 9.23 -2.19 9.03
C ILE A 84 9.40 -3.63 9.52
N VAL A 85 10.08 -3.82 10.65
CA VAL A 85 10.32 -5.16 11.22
C VAL A 85 9.01 -5.84 11.64
N GLU A 86 8.13 -5.10 12.32
CA GLU A 86 6.85 -5.62 12.80
C GLU A 86 5.89 -5.96 11.63
N ILE A 87 5.83 -5.13 10.58
CA ILE A 87 5.00 -5.40 9.39
C ILE A 87 5.53 -6.62 8.63
N GLN A 88 6.83 -6.77 8.49
CA GLN A 88 7.42 -7.96 7.87
C GLN A 88 7.11 -9.24 8.64
N ALA A 89 7.17 -9.18 9.97
CA ALA A 89 6.79 -10.31 10.82
C ALA A 89 5.29 -10.63 10.68
N LEU A 90 4.43 -9.62 10.70
CA LEU A 90 3.00 -9.77 10.53
C LEU A 90 2.64 -10.32 9.13
N ARG A 91 3.36 -9.91 8.08
CA ARG A 91 3.17 -10.46 6.72
C ARG A 91 3.51 -11.95 6.66
N LYS A 92 4.57 -12.37 7.35
CA LYS A 92 4.90 -13.80 7.47
C LYS A 92 3.83 -14.58 8.23
N GLU A 93 3.34 -14.01 9.34
CA GLU A 93 2.24 -14.58 10.13
C GLU A 93 0.97 -14.71 9.29
N PHE A 94 0.58 -13.67 8.56
CA PHE A 94 -0.57 -13.68 7.65
C PHE A 94 -0.50 -14.85 6.66
N TRP A 95 0.59 -14.97 5.90
CA TRP A 95 0.74 -16.03 4.90
C TRP A 95 0.93 -17.44 5.46
N ALA A 96 1.15 -17.57 6.77
CA ALA A 96 1.28 -18.86 7.44
C ALA A 96 0.04 -19.25 8.24
N ASN A 97 -0.76 -18.30 8.74
CA ASN A 97 -1.74 -18.55 9.78
C ASN A 97 -3.10 -17.85 9.58
N VAL A 98 -3.32 -17.15 8.47
CA VAL A 98 -4.63 -16.56 8.19
C VAL A 98 -5.67 -17.65 7.98
N ARG A 99 -6.88 -17.42 8.47
CA ARG A 99 -8.04 -18.27 8.25
C ARG A 99 -9.06 -17.55 7.39
N VAL A 100 -9.31 -18.08 6.19
CA VAL A 100 -10.31 -17.58 5.26
C VAL A 100 -11.37 -18.67 5.08
N PRO A 101 -12.53 -18.57 5.74
CA PRO A 101 -13.63 -19.53 5.57
C PRO A 101 -14.35 -19.31 4.23
N GLY A 102 -15.08 -20.32 3.77
CA GLY A 102 -15.85 -20.27 2.53
C GLY A 102 -15.06 -20.76 1.31
N SER A 103 -15.49 -20.35 0.14
CA SER A 103 -14.93 -20.75 -1.15
C SER A 103 -14.84 -19.57 -2.12
N ASP A 104 -14.28 -19.81 -3.31
CA ASP A 104 -14.24 -18.87 -4.43
C ASP A 104 -15.44 -19.01 -5.39
N LYS A 105 -16.39 -19.89 -5.08
CA LYS A 105 -17.55 -20.19 -5.95
C LYS A 105 -18.75 -19.27 -5.70
N GLU A 106 -18.67 -18.46 -4.66
CA GLU A 106 -19.71 -17.54 -4.23
C GLU A 106 -19.06 -16.24 -3.73
N PHE A 107 -19.88 -15.20 -3.50
CA PHE A 107 -19.38 -13.98 -2.89
C PHE A 107 -18.86 -14.26 -1.48
N ASN A 108 -17.54 -14.11 -1.32
CA ASN A 108 -16.83 -14.40 -0.08
C ASN A 108 -16.18 -13.14 0.47
N GLN A 109 -16.83 -12.50 1.42
CA GLN A 109 -16.37 -11.25 2.02
C GLN A 109 -15.03 -11.41 2.78
N GLU A 110 -14.82 -12.57 3.42
CA GLU A 110 -13.56 -12.83 4.14
C GLU A 110 -12.39 -13.01 3.18
N LEU A 111 -12.63 -13.62 2.01
CA LEU A 111 -11.61 -13.70 0.96
C LEU A 111 -11.28 -12.31 0.39
N GLU A 112 -12.28 -11.47 0.18
CA GLU A 112 -12.07 -10.09 -0.30
C GLU A 112 -11.24 -9.28 0.72
N LYS A 113 -11.58 -9.36 2.00
CA LYS A 113 -10.80 -8.74 3.07
C LYS A 113 -9.36 -9.27 3.13
N ALA A 114 -9.17 -10.58 2.96
CA ALA A 114 -7.83 -11.19 2.99
C ALA A 114 -6.95 -10.72 1.83
N LEU A 115 -7.52 -10.64 0.62
CA LEU A 115 -6.81 -10.09 -0.55
C LEU A 115 -6.39 -8.64 -0.30
N ARG A 116 -7.29 -7.82 0.20
CA ARG A 116 -7.03 -6.43 0.55
C ARG A 116 -6.00 -6.28 1.66
N LEU A 117 -6.05 -7.12 2.69
CA LEU A 117 -5.07 -7.10 3.77
C LEU A 117 -3.67 -7.45 3.27
N ALA A 118 -3.56 -8.40 2.35
CA ALA A 118 -2.28 -8.72 1.72
C ALA A 118 -1.65 -7.50 1.04
N ASP A 119 -2.46 -6.69 0.33
CA ASP A 119 -1.99 -5.46 -0.30
C ASP A 119 -1.67 -4.37 0.74
N PHE A 120 -2.45 -4.27 1.81
CA PHE A 120 -2.17 -3.31 2.90
C PHE A 120 -0.88 -3.62 3.67
N LEU A 121 -0.52 -4.89 3.81
CA LEU A 121 0.75 -5.28 4.43
C LEU A 121 1.96 -4.81 3.58
N GLU A 122 1.85 -4.89 2.27
CA GLU A 122 2.90 -4.38 1.37
C GLU A 122 2.92 -2.85 1.36
N LEU A 123 1.76 -2.21 1.21
CA LEU A 123 1.65 -0.75 1.23
C LEU A 123 2.12 -0.14 2.56
N GLY A 124 1.77 -0.77 3.69
CA GLY A 124 2.20 -0.32 5.01
C GLY A 124 3.72 -0.34 5.18
N GLU A 125 4.38 -1.42 4.72
CA GLU A 125 5.84 -1.49 4.71
C GLU A 125 6.45 -0.41 3.81
N LEU A 126 5.91 -0.21 2.61
CA LEU A 126 6.36 0.82 1.69
C LEU A 126 6.23 2.23 2.29
N MET A 127 5.09 2.52 2.93
CA MET A 127 4.87 3.80 3.61
C MET A 127 5.89 4.04 4.73
N ALA A 128 6.24 3.01 5.50
CA ALA A 128 7.25 3.12 6.55
C ALA A 128 8.65 3.34 5.96
N ARG A 129 8.99 2.65 4.87
CA ARG A 129 10.28 2.79 4.17
C ARG A 129 10.44 4.16 3.51
N ASP A 130 9.39 4.63 2.84
CA ASP A 130 9.40 5.96 2.22
C ASP A 130 9.53 7.06 3.28
N GLY A 131 8.75 6.96 4.37
CA GLY A 131 8.87 7.88 5.50
C GLY A 131 10.24 7.86 6.18
N LEU A 132 10.91 6.69 6.22
CA LEU A 132 12.26 6.57 6.75
C LEU A 132 13.30 7.20 5.81
N ASN A 133 13.15 6.99 4.51
CA ASN A 133 14.03 7.56 3.49
C ASN A 133 13.94 9.09 3.45
N ARG A 134 12.75 9.65 3.58
CA ARG A 134 12.49 11.08 3.51
C ARG A 134 12.80 11.78 4.85
N ASN A 135 14.01 12.25 4.97
CA ASN A 135 14.54 12.86 6.21
C ASN A 135 14.25 14.38 6.27
N GLU A 136 12.98 14.74 6.13
CA GLU A 136 12.44 16.09 6.24
C GLU A 136 11.06 16.05 6.88
N SER A 137 10.44 17.19 7.11
CA SER A 137 9.02 17.33 7.42
C SER A 137 8.34 18.22 6.37
N CYS A 138 7.39 17.65 5.61
CA CYS A 138 6.68 18.35 4.54
C CYS A 138 5.26 17.82 4.40
N GLY A 139 4.27 18.71 4.41
CA GLY A 139 2.86 18.36 4.30
C GLY A 139 2.41 17.40 5.41
N GLY A 140 1.83 16.26 5.04
CA GLY A 140 1.41 15.21 5.99
C GLY A 140 2.55 14.31 6.51
N HIS A 141 3.77 14.47 6.01
CA HIS A 141 4.95 13.77 6.49
C HIS A 141 5.65 14.60 7.56
N PHE A 142 5.58 14.18 8.81
CA PHE A 142 6.20 14.86 9.94
C PHE A 142 7.18 13.96 10.67
N ARG A 143 8.46 14.33 10.62
CA ARG A 143 9.57 13.71 11.34
C ARG A 143 9.89 14.53 12.57
N VAL A 144 9.78 13.92 13.76
CA VAL A 144 10.04 14.60 15.04
C VAL A 144 11.46 15.19 15.08
N GLU A 145 12.42 14.53 14.45
CA GLU A 145 13.81 14.99 14.35
C GLU A 145 13.98 16.18 13.38
N MET A 146 12.99 16.40 12.50
CA MET A 146 13.04 17.44 11.46
C MET A 146 12.04 18.54 11.74
N GLN A 147 12.38 19.35 12.75
CA GLN A 147 11.63 20.53 13.19
C GLN A 147 12.54 21.76 13.26
N THR A 148 11.95 22.94 13.14
CA THR A 148 12.62 24.20 13.47
C THR A 148 12.74 24.34 15.00
N PRO A 149 13.54 25.29 15.51
CA PRO A 149 13.60 25.54 16.94
C PRO A 149 12.24 25.88 17.58
N GLU A 150 11.32 26.42 16.79
CA GLU A 150 9.95 26.77 17.20
C GLU A 150 8.98 25.57 17.16
N GLY A 151 9.44 24.40 16.71
CA GLY A 151 8.63 23.17 16.62
C GLY A 151 7.84 23.02 15.31
N GLU A 152 8.12 23.85 14.32
CA GLU A 152 7.48 23.77 13.00
C GLU A 152 8.15 22.75 12.09
N ALA A 153 7.44 22.28 11.05
CA ALA A 153 7.95 21.35 10.07
C ALA A 153 9.17 21.93 9.32
N LYS A 154 10.28 21.23 9.36
CA LYS A 154 11.51 21.61 8.66
C LYS A 154 11.60 20.88 7.33
N ARG A 155 11.37 21.59 6.23
CA ARG A 155 11.55 21.10 4.85
C ARG A 155 13.02 21.10 4.47
N ASP A 156 13.35 20.23 3.54
CA ASP A 156 14.66 20.15 2.91
C ASP A 156 14.49 20.02 1.38
N ASP A 157 14.13 21.13 0.74
CA ASP A 157 13.85 21.19 -0.69
C ASP A 157 15.11 20.90 -1.54
N GLU A 158 16.31 21.15 -1.00
CA GLU A 158 17.56 20.85 -1.70
C GLU A 158 17.73 19.35 -1.94
N ASN A 159 17.38 18.53 -0.96
CA ASN A 159 17.58 17.09 -1.00
C ASN A 159 16.34 16.29 -1.36
N TYR A 160 15.12 16.84 -1.16
CA TYR A 160 13.87 16.07 -1.30
C TYR A 160 12.83 16.66 -2.26
N LEU A 161 13.16 17.66 -3.06
CA LEU A 161 12.27 18.19 -4.10
C LEU A 161 12.22 17.24 -5.32
N TYR A 162 11.78 16.00 -5.09
CA TYR A 162 11.61 14.99 -6.12
C TYR A 162 10.48 14.01 -5.77
N VAL A 163 10.03 13.26 -6.76
CA VAL A 163 9.15 12.10 -6.59
C VAL A 163 9.98 10.83 -6.61
N ALA A 164 9.87 10.01 -5.57
CA ALA A 164 10.53 8.71 -5.50
C ALA A 164 9.71 7.64 -6.19
N GLY A 165 10.35 6.81 -7.00
CA GLY A 165 9.81 5.55 -7.49
C GLY A 165 10.42 4.40 -6.68
N TRP A 166 9.56 3.49 -6.21
CA TRP A 166 9.99 2.30 -5.48
C TRP A 166 9.84 1.07 -6.35
N GLU A 167 10.86 0.26 -6.41
CA GLU A 167 10.91 -1.01 -7.12
C GLU A 167 11.33 -2.12 -6.15
N TYR A 168 10.74 -3.33 -6.34
CA TYR A 168 11.07 -4.51 -5.54
C TYR A 168 12.40 -5.11 -5.97
#